data_157e6132390a61e754e51e6911d829fd
#
_entry.id   157e6132390a61e754e51e6911d829fd
#
_cell.length_a   1.000
_cell.length_b   1.000
_cell.length_c   1.000
_cell.angle_alpha   90.00
_cell.angle_beta   90.00
_cell.angle_gamma   90.00
#
_symmetry.space_group_name_H-M   'P 1'
#
loop_
_entity.id
_entity.type
_entity.pdbx_description
1 polymer ?
#
loop_
_entity_poly.entity_id
_entity_poly.type
_entity_poly.pdbx_seq_one_letter_code
_entity_poly.pdbx_strand_id
1 'polypeptide(L)'
;MKISYAIPVCNELKEIQRLIGFLLENKRQEDEIVVLFDSTNGTSEVETFLTHYTKDNFDWFTWDKYAFDGHFANMKNKLTEMCSGDYIFQIDADEIITEVLMNNLLYLLYLHSISIL
;
A
#
# COMPACT_ATOMS: atom_id res chain seq x y z
N MET A 1 -15.21 2.55 8.22
CA MET A 1 -14.60 3.06 6.99
C MET A 1 -13.31 2.32 6.72
N LYS A 2 -13.10 1.91 5.48
CA LYS A 2 -11.95 1.11 5.07
C LYS A 2 -10.86 2.01 4.47
N ILE A 3 -9.62 1.77 4.84
CA ILE A 3 -8.44 2.45 4.27
C ILE A 3 -7.70 1.47 3.37
N SER A 4 -7.33 1.95 2.17
CA SER A 4 -6.40 1.25 1.30
C SER A 4 -5.02 1.91 1.44
N TYR A 5 -4.04 1.14 1.92
CA TYR A 5 -2.65 1.58 1.95
C TYR A 5 -2.03 1.19 0.62
N ALA A 6 -1.79 2.20 -0.23
CA ALA A 6 -1.41 2.01 -1.63
C ALA A 6 0.07 2.29 -1.82
N ILE A 7 0.85 1.31 -2.29
CA ILE A 7 2.31 1.38 -2.31
C ILE A 7 2.83 1.05 -3.71
N PRO A 8 3.41 2.03 -4.40
CA PRO A 8 4.19 1.73 -5.61
C PRO A 8 5.58 1.24 -5.19
N VAL A 9 6.10 0.22 -5.86
CA VAL A 9 7.41 -0.35 -5.54
C VAL A 9 8.15 -0.75 -6.82
N CYS A 10 9.45 -0.66 -6.79
CA CYS A 10 10.31 -0.95 -7.92
C CYS A 10 11.44 -1.90 -7.50
N ASN A 11 12.52 -1.38 -6.93
CA ASN A 11 13.69 -2.14 -6.52
C ASN A 11 13.95 -2.09 -5.01
N GLU A 12 13.00 -1.60 -4.24
CA GLU A 12 13.17 -1.33 -2.81
C GLU A 12 12.75 -2.56 -1.98
N LEU A 13 13.51 -3.66 -2.06
CA LEU A 13 13.15 -4.90 -1.35
C LEU A 13 13.11 -4.72 0.18
N LYS A 14 14.19 -4.19 0.76
CA LYS A 14 14.25 -4.02 2.22
C LYS A 14 13.19 -3.05 2.70
N GLU A 15 12.98 -1.99 1.95
CA GLU A 15 12.04 -0.94 2.27
C GLU A 15 10.61 -1.46 2.21
N ILE A 16 10.24 -2.22 1.17
CA ILE A 16 8.89 -2.75 1.06
C ILE A 16 8.62 -3.82 2.13
N GLN A 17 9.61 -4.63 2.46
CA GLN A 17 9.49 -5.62 3.53
C GLN A 17 9.23 -4.95 4.88
N ARG A 18 9.98 -3.89 5.18
CA ARG A 18 9.81 -3.10 6.40
C ARG A 18 8.44 -2.43 6.46
N LEU A 19 8.03 -1.80 5.37
CA LEU A 19 6.77 -1.07 5.32
C LEU A 19 5.57 -2.01 5.48
N ILE A 20 5.56 -3.13 4.77
CA ILE A 20 4.48 -4.10 4.90
C ILE A 20 4.44 -4.69 6.32
N GLY A 21 5.60 -5.00 6.89
CA GLY A 21 5.66 -5.48 8.26
C GLY A 21 5.10 -4.49 9.27
N PHE A 22 5.42 -3.21 9.12
CA PHE A 22 4.89 -2.15 9.97
C PHE A 22 3.37 -2.02 9.81
N LEU A 23 2.88 -1.99 8.57
CA LEU A 23 1.44 -1.86 8.31
C LEU A 23 0.67 -3.06 8.85
N LEU A 24 1.24 -4.26 8.71
CA LEU A 24 0.61 -5.48 9.24
C LEU A 24 0.39 -5.40 10.75
N GLU A 25 1.35 -4.84 11.48
CA GLU A 25 1.25 -4.71 12.94
C GLU A 25 0.31 -3.58 13.37
N ASN A 26 0.12 -2.57 12.54
CA ASN A 26 -0.53 -1.33 12.96
C ASN A 26 -1.85 -1.03 12.24
N LYS A 27 -2.13 -1.64 11.09
CA LYS A 27 -3.39 -1.39 10.40
C LYS A 27 -4.56 -2.04 11.14
N ARG A 28 -5.76 -1.54 10.88
CA ARG A 28 -6.97 -2.17 11.38
C ARG A 28 -7.30 -3.40 10.53
N GLN A 29 -8.10 -4.31 11.11
CA GLN A 29 -8.48 -5.56 10.44
C GLN A 29 -9.22 -5.31 9.12
N GLU A 30 -10.06 -4.28 9.05
CA GLU A 30 -10.84 -3.93 7.86
C GLU A 30 -10.03 -3.29 6.75
N ASP A 31 -8.80 -2.84 7.03
CA ASP A 31 -7.97 -2.11 6.07
C ASP A 31 -7.17 -3.07 5.19
N GLU A 32 -6.86 -2.62 3.98
CA GLU A 32 -6.12 -3.42 3.01
C GLU A 32 -4.78 -2.77 2.63
N ILE A 33 -3.87 -3.61 2.14
CA ILE A 33 -2.60 -3.17 1.56
C ILE A 33 -2.64 -3.50 0.07
N VAL A 34 -2.37 -2.51 -0.77
CA VAL A 34 -2.39 -2.64 -2.23
C VAL A 34 -1.04 -2.21 -2.79
N VAL A 35 -0.35 -3.10 -3.49
CA VAL A 35 0.99 -2.84 -4.01
C VAL A 35 0.98 -2.91 -5.54
N LEU A 36 1.60 -1.93 -6.18
CA LEU A 36 1.81 -1.94 -7.63
C LEU A 36 3.30 -1.99 -7.91
N PHE A 37 3.73 -3.06 -8.57
CA PHE A 37 5.13 -3.33 -8.89
C PHE A 37 5.46 -2.82 -10.29
N ASP A 38 6.47 -1.94 -10.39
CA ASP A 38 7.01 -1.48 -11.67
C ASP A 38 7.85 -2.60 -12.28
N SER A 39 7.29 -3.28 -13.28
CA SER A 39 7.95 -4.41 -13.93
C SER A 39 9.02 -3.99 -14.95
N THR A 40 9.05 -2.71 -15.33
CA THR A 40 10.09 -2.20 -16.25
C THR A 40 11.42 -2.02 -15.54
N ASN A 41 11.41 -1.42 -14.36
CA ASN A 41 12.62 -1.08 -13.60
C ASN A 41 12.82 -1.90 -12.34
N GLY A 42 11.83 -2.71 -11.98
CA GLY A 42 11.84 -3.46 -10.74
C GLY A 42 12.75 -4.69 -10.78
N THR A 43 13.12 -5.17 -9.60
CA THR A 43 14.00 -6.32 -9.44
C THR A 43 13.20 -7.61 -9.26
N SER A 44 13.81 -8.74 -9.67
CA SER A 44 13.19 -10.05 -9.49
C SER A 44 12.99 -10.41 -8.01
N GLU A 45 13.84 -9.89 -7.13
CA GLU A 45 13.73 -10.13 -5.68
C GLU A 45 12.45 -9.51 -5.12
N VAL A 46 12.10 -8.31 -5.56
CA VAL A 46 10.84 -7.67 -5.14
C VAL A 46 9.64 -8.46 -5.64
N GLU A 47 9.65 -8.84 -6.91
CA GLU A 47 8.56 -9.64 -7.48
C GLU A 47 8.40 -10.98 -6.76
N THR A 48 9.50 -11.66 -6.47
CA THR A 48 9.49 -12.93 -5.75
C THR A 48 8.91 -12.75 -4.34
N PHE A 49 9.31 -11.71 -3.65
CA PHE A 49 8.78 -11.39 -2.32
C PHE A 49 7.26 -11.21 -2.37
N LEU A 50 6.76 -10.40 -3.31
CA LEU A 50 5.32 -10.14 -3.43
C LEU A 50 4.54 -11.41 -3.75
N THR A 51 5.07 -12.25 -4.63
CA THR A 51 4.43 -13.51 -5.01
C THR A 51 4.29 -14.44 -3.80
N HIS A 52 5.35 -14.59 -3.01
CA HIS A 52 5.32 -15.46 -1.82
C HIS A 52 4.42 -14.89 -0.74
N TYR A 53 4.45 -13.58 -0.54
CA TYR A 53 3.65 -12.92 0.48
C TYR A 53 2.16 -13.09 0.21
N THR A 54 1.75 -12.99 -1.04
CA THR A 54 0.36 -13.12 -1.45
C THR A 54 -0.22 -14.50 -1.12
N LYS A 55 0.58 -15.55 -1.25
CA LYS A 55 0.13 -16.92 -0.93
C LYS A 55 -0.33 -17.07 0.51
N ASP A 56 0.29 -16.32 1.42
CA ASP A 56 0.03 -16.47 2.85
C ASP A 56 -1.01 -15.45 3.36
N ASN A 57 -1.24 -14.34 2.64
CA ASN A 57 -1.97 -13.19 3.17
C ASN A 57 -2.94 -12.57 2.15
N PHE A 58 -3.65 -13.34 1.38
CA PHE A 58 -4.39 -12.84 0.23
C PHE A 58 -5.66 -12.02 0.55
N ASP A 59 -6.28 -12.18 1.69
CA ASP A 59 -7.58 -11.54 1.98
C ASP A 59 -7.50 -10.02 2.09
N TRP A 60 -6.40 -9.51 2.60
CA TRP A 60 -6.22 -8.07 2.83
C TRP A 60 -4.98 -7.53 2.10
N PHE A 61 -4.36 -8.34 1.24
CA PHE A 61 -3.18 -7.97 0.48
C PHE A 61 -3.39 -8.28 -0.99
N THR A 62 -3.22 -7.26 -1.84
CA THR A 62 -3.36 -7.38 -3.29
C THR A 62 -2.15 -6.72 -3.95
N TRP A 63 -1.63 -7.33 -5.01
CA TRP A 63 -0.60 -6.69 -5.80
C TRP A 63 -0.75 -7.03 -7.28
N ASP A 64 -0.21 -6.16 -8.14
CA ASP A 64 -0.19 -6.37 -9.58
C ASP A 64 1.07 -5.75 -10.17
N LYS A 65 1.35 -6.08 -11.41
CA LYS A 65 2.46 -5.54 -12.18
C LYS A 65 1.99 -4.41 -13.05
N TYR A 66 2.89 -3.46 -13.29
CA TYR A 66 2.65 -2.37 -14.22
C TYR A 66 3.97 -2.06 -14.97
N ALA A 67 3.94 -2.14 -16.30
CA ALA A 67 5.09 -1.76 -17.11
C ALA A 67 5.14 -0.23 -17.17
N PHE A 68 6.00 0.37 -16.35
CA PHE A 68 6.10 1.83 -16.25
C PHE A 68 6.48 2.43 -17.59
N ASP A 69 5.65 3.35 -18.08
CA ASP A 69 5.73 3.96 -19.40
C ASP A 69 6.34 5.37 -19.38
N GLY A 70 6.90 5.80 -18.24
CA GLY A 70 7.44 7.13 -18.05
C GLY A 70 6.41 8.15 -17.54
N HIS A 71 5.17 7.75 -17.36
CA HIS A 71 4.08 8.63 -16.90
C HIS A 71 3.59 8.21 -15.52
N PHE A 72 4.03 8.93 -14.49
CA PHE A 72 3.62 8.64 -13.11
C PHE A 72 2.11 8.70 -12.90
N ALA A 73 1.43 9.61 -13.61
CA ALA A 73 -0.02 9.73 -13.48
C ALA A 73 -0.74 8.44 -13.88
N ASN A 74 -0.28 7.77 -14.92
CA ASN A 74 -0.87 6.51 -15.38
C ASN A 74 -0.68 5.41 -14.34
N MET A 75 0.51 5.33 -13.75
CA MET A 75 0.81 4.36 -12.71
C MET A 75 -0.03 4.61 -11.46
N LYS A 76 -0.17 5.88 -11.05
CA LYS A 76 -1.01 6.25 -9.91
C LYS A 76 -2.48 5.90 -10.15
N ASN A 77 -2.96 6.13 -11.37
CA ASN A 77 -4.34 5.80 -11.72
C ASN A 77 -4.59 4.30 -11.61
N LYS A 78 -3.66 3.49 -12.11
CA LYS A 78 -3.76 2.03 -11.99
C LYS A 78 -3.79 1.60 -10.53
N LEU A 79 -2.90 2.15 -9.71
CA LEU A 79 -2.84 1.84 -8.29
C LEU A 79 -4.15 2.22 -7.58
N THR A 80 -4.69 3.39 -7.88
CA THR A 80 -5.96 3.86 -7.33
C THR A 80 -7.12 2.92 -7.72
N GLU A 81 -7.15 2.48 -8.97
CA GLU A 81 -8.19 1.56 -9.46
C GLU A 81 -8.19 0.22 -8.74
N MET A 82 -7.03 -0.22 -8.25
CA MET A 82 -6.91 -1.47 -7.50
C MET A 82 -7.45 -1.37 -6.07
N CYS A 83 -7.60 -0.16 -5.54
CA CYS A 83 -7.99 0.07 -4.16
C CYS A 83 -9.51 -0.03 -3.99
N SER A 84 -9.95 -0.67 -2.91
CA SER A 84 -11.38 -0.82 -2.58
C SER A 84 -11.81 -0.03 -1.36
N GLY A 85 -10.89 0.65 -0.67
CA GLY A 85 -11.19 1.40 0.53
C GLY A 85 -11.93 2.70 0.27
N ASP A 86 -12.55 3.22 1.33
CA ASP A 86 -13.21 4.53 1.30
C ASP A 86 -12.18 5.66 1.23
N TYR A 87 -11.00 5.42 1.78
CA TYR A 87 -9.86 6.32 1.73
C TYR A 87 -8.64 5.60 1.18
N ILE A 88 -7.84 6.30 0.41
CA ILE A 88 -6.59 5.79 -0.14
C ILE A 88 -5.45 6.60 0.48
N PHE A 89 -4.57 5.90 1.18
CA PHE A 89 -3.36 6.50 1.73
C PHE A 89 -2.18 5.97 0.94
N GLN A 90 -1.64 6.80 0.05
CA GLN A 90 -0.50 6.42 -0.78
C GLN A 90 0.81 6.62 -0.03
N ILE A 91 1.66 5.60 -0.04
CA ILE A 91 2.94 5.59 0.66
C ILE A 91 3.99 5.08 -0.30
N ASP A 92 5.10 5.83 -0.47
CA ASP A 92 6.23 5.32 -1.23
C ASP A 92 6.95 4.24 -0.42
N ALA A 93 7.50 3.22 -1.09
CA ALA A 93 8.09 2.07 -0.42
C ALA A 93 9.22 2.44 0.54
N ASP A 94 9.95 3.52 0.26
CA ASP A 94 11.06 4.00 1.08
C ASP A 94 10.65 4.96 2.20
N GLU A 95 9.37 5.30 2.32
CA GLU A 95 8.91 6.15 3.40
C GLU A 95 8.89 5.41 4.74
N ILE A 96 9.20 6.16 5.81
CA ILE A 96 9.13 5.64 7.17
C ILE A 96 7.90 6.20 7.85
N ILE A 97 6.98 5.33 8.22
CA ILE A 97 5.78 5.69 8.94
C ILE A 97 5.95 5.31 10.40
N THR A 98 5.63 6.25 11.29
CA THR A 98 5.70 6.01 12.72
C THR A 98 4.33 5.64 13.29
N GLU A 99 4.31 5.01 14.46
CA GLU A 99 3.07 4.73 15.17
C GLU A 99 2.28 6.01 15.47
N VAL A 100 2.98 7.10 15.76
CA VAL A 100 2.35 8.39 16.04
C VAL A 100 1.60 8.89 14.82
N LEU A 101 2.25 8.84 13.65
CA LEU A 101 1.60 9.25 12.39
C LEU A 101 0.40 8.36 12.08
N MET A 102 0.55 7.05 12.23
CA MET A 102 -0.52 6.09 11.98
C MET A 102 -1.72 6.35 12.89
N ASN A 103 -1.48 6.55 14.18
CA ASN A 103 -2.53 6.84 15.15
C ASN A 103 -3.23 8.17 14.86
N ASN A 104 -2.48 9.19 14.44
CA ASN A 104 -3.05 10.48 14.07
C ASN A 104 -3.93 10.37 12.84
N LEU A 105 -3.51 9.62 11.85
CA LEU A 105 -4.31 9.37 10.63
C LEU A 105 -5.64 8.72 10.99
N LEU A 106 -5.61 7.66 11.79
CA LEU A 106 -6.81 6.94 12.19
C LEU A 106 -7.75 7.82 13.03
N TYR A 107 -7.18 8.65 13.91
CA TYR A 107 -7.95 9.60 14.71
C TYR A 107 -8.62 10.66 13.83
N LEU A 108 -7.91 11.22 12.86
CA LEU A 108 -8.48 12.21 11.94
C LEU A 108 -9.62 11.63 11.11
N LEU A 109 -9.48 10.38 10.66
CA LEU A 109 -10.54 9.70 9.93
C LEU A 109 -11.76 9.46 10.81
N TYR A 110 -11.55 9.11 12.07
CA TYR A 110 -12.63 8.96 13.03
C TYR A 110 -13.39 10.28 13.23
N LEU A 111 -12.68 11.38 13.41
CA LEU A 111 -13.31 12.71 13.55
C LEU A 111 -14.07 13.08 12.29
N HIS A 112 -13.53 12.79 11.11
CA HIS A 112 -14.20 13.07 9.84
C HIS A 112 -15.51 12.30 9.74
N SER A 113 -15.54 11.03 10.12
CA SER A 113 -16.76 10.24 10.06
C SER A 113 -17.83 10.74 11.03
N ILE A 114 -17.42 11.26 12.19
CA ILE A 114 -18.37 11.87 13.13
C ILE A 114 -18.95 13.16 12.57
N SER A 115 -18.13 13.99 11.94
CA SER A 115 -18.57 15.29 11.42
C SER A 115 -19.56 15.17 10.24
N ILE A 116 -19.57 14.04 9.56
CA ILE A 116 -20.50 13.77 8.46
C ILE A 116 -21.89 13.40 9.01
N LEU A 117 -21.92 12.84 10.19
CA LEU A 117 -23.17 12.43 10.83
C LEU A 117 -23.93 13.63 11.40
#